data_8d756cf0e34ba2f26e4d3380321dbdbb
#
_entry.id   8d756cf0e34ba2f26e4d3380321dbdbb
#
_cell.length_a   1.000
_cell.length_b   1.000
_cell.length_c   1.000
_cell.angle_alpha   90.00
_cell.angle_beta   90.00
_cell.angle_gamma   90.00
#
_symmetry.space_group_name_H-M   'P 1'
#
loop_
_entity.id
_entity.type
_entity.pdbx_description
1 polymer ?
#
loop_
_entity_poly.entity_id
_entity_poly.type
_entity_poly.pdbx_seq_one_letter_code
_entity_poly.pdbx_strand_id
1 'polypeptide(L)'
;MRTLITGIGQLVSGDIGQPLLDADSMIIDDGRIESIGRGLDTDGHADVIIDAHGTTVIPGLIDSHAHPVFGDYTPRQRTLDFIESSLHGGVTTMISAGEPHIPGRPRDIVGLKALAIAVARSYASFRPGGVKVRAGAPILELGLVEADFAEMAAGGVCLIGEIGLGSVKTGADAAPMVAWGRAHGMISTFHTGGPSLPGSGAIGAEAVLEAAPDIAGHINGGTTSLPERDIEQLIAADTGIALELVHCGNGRTALVAIRRAAESGALARVILGNDAPSGTGVVPLGILRLMAHLASLGGVTPETVVCLATGNTARVHGLSSGVLAPGRAADLCIIDAPVGSVAGTALEALTHGDLPGISMVLIDGAVLIGRSRNTAPAGRMAEVVRGPSVTGGGH
;
A
#
# COMPACT_ATOMS: atom_id res chain seq x y z
N MET A 1 -8.83 -14.30 -20.43
CA MET A 1 -8.42 -13.18 -21.34
C MET A 1 -6.91 -13.11 -21.30
N ARG A 2 -6.28 -13.30 -22.46
CA ARG A 2 -4.82 -13.38 -22.57
C ARG A 2 -4.25 -12.04 -23.05
N THR A 3 -3.36 -11.47 -22.28
CA THR A 3 -2.71 -10.18 -22.57
C THR A 3 -1.22 -10.38 -22.75
N LEU A 4 -0.65 -9.79 -23.79
CA LEU A 4 0.79 -9.70 -24.02
C LEU A 4 1.23 -8.25 -23.84
N ILE A 5 2.18 -8.02 -22.96
CA ILE A 5 2.87 -6.72 -22.82
C ILE A 5 4.25 -6.87 -23.45
N THR A 6 4.59 -5.99 -24.37
CA THR A 6 5.89 -5.96 -25.09
C THR A 6 6.57 -4.61 -24.93
N GLY A 7 7.81 -4.50 -25.36
CA GLY A 7 8.54 -3.23 -25.39
C GLY A 7 8.81 -2.66 -24.00
N ILE A 8 8.93 -3.48 -22.96
CA ILE A 8 9.27 -3.05 -21.60
C ILE A 8 10.74 -2.62 -21.57
N GLY A 9 11.00 -1.39 -21.15
CA GLY A 9 12.36 -0.86 -21.01
C GLY A 9 13.04 -1.25 -19.71
N GLN A 10 12.28 -1.17 -18.60
CA GLN A 10 12.72 -1.58 -17.26
C GLN A 10 11.58 -2.33 -16.58
N LEU A 11 11.91 -3.41 -15.88
CA LEU A 11 10.93 -4.20 -15.14
C LEU A 11 11.37 -4.33 -13.68
N VAL A 12 10.61 -3.71 -12.78
CA VAL A 12 10.82 -3.84 -11.33
C VAL A 12 9.94 -4.97 -10.81
N SER A 13 10.57 -5.95 -10.15
CA SER A 13 9.87 -7.16 -9.70
C SER A 13 8.93 -6.94 -8.51
N GLY A 14 9.25 -5.99 -7.64
CA GLY A 14 8.66 -5.85 -6.30
C GLY A 14 9.37 -6.71 -5.24
N ASP A 15 10.21 -7.64 -5.61
CA ASP A 15 11.02 -8.43 -4.68
C ASP A 15 12.31 -7.68 -4.33
N ILE A 16 12.48 -7.32 -3.06
CA ILE A 16 13.65 -6.59 -2.59
C ILE A 16 14.97 -7.40 -2.74
N GLY A 17 14.88 -8.71 -2.81
CA GLY A 17 16.03 -9.60 -3.06
C GLY A 17 16.50 -9.59 -4.52
N GLN A 18 15.61 -9.25 -5.45
CA GLN A 18 15.88 -9.13 -6.88
C GLN A 18 15.03 -8.00 -7.49
N PRO A 19 15.33 -6.73 -7.20
CA PRO A 19 14.44 -5.62 -7.58
C PRO A 19 14.21 -5.45 -9.08
N LEU A 20 15.23 -5.74 -9.90
CA LEU A 20 15.14 -5.61 -11.37
C LEU A 20 15.17 -6.99 -12.03
N LEU A 21 14.31 -7.16 -13.04
CA LEU A 21 14.27 -8.34 -13.90
C LEU A 21 14.80 -8.03 -15.30
N ASP A 22 15.61 -8.93 -15.85
CA ASP A 22 16.07 -8.85 -17.22
C ASP A 22 15.01 -9.42 -18.17
N ALA A 23 14.00 -8.61 -18.49
CA ALA A 23 12.88 -8.98 -19.33
C ALA A 23 12.35 -7.75 -20.07
N ASP A 24 11.81 -7.96 -21.26
CA ASP A 24 11.18 -6.94 -22.11
C ASP A 24 9.71 -7.24 -22.44
N SER A 25 9.21 -8.36 -21.93
CA SER A 25 7.85 -8.82 -22.23
C SER A 25 7.25 -9.64 -21.08
N MET A 26 5.91 -9.67 -21.03
CA MET A 26 5.12 -10.38 -20.03
C MET A 26 3.84 -10.92 -20.67
N ILE A 27 3.48 -12.16 -20.32
CA ILE A 27 2.17 -12.76 -20.69
C ILE A 27 1.32 -12.84 -19.42
N ILE A 28 0.10 -12.37 -19.52
CA ILE A 28 -0.94 -12.46 -18.50
C ILE A 28 -2.05 -13.34 -19.04
N ASP A 29 -2.50 -14.30 -18.24
CA ASP A 29 -3.67 -15.10 -18.58
C ASP A 29 -4.63 -15.12 -17.38
N ASP A 30 -5.90 -14.86 -17.67
CA ASP A 30 -7.00 -14.80 -16.70
C ASP A 30 -6.66 -14.03 -15.40
N GLY A 31 -6.10 -12.82 -15.58
CA GLY A 31 -5.74 -11.91 -14.50
C GLY A 31 -4.48 -12.27 -13.71
N ARG A 32 -3.75 -13.29 -14.13
CA ARG A 32 -2.50 -13.71 -13.51
C ARG A 32 -1.34 -13.64 -14.48
N ILE A 33 -0.16 -13.36 -13.95
CA ILE A 33 1.07 -13.43 -14.72
C ILE A 33 1.35 -14.90 -15.05
N GLU A 34 1.41 -15.23 -16.32
CA GLU A 34 1.77 -16.55 -16.81
C GLU A 34 3.29 -16.67 -16.96
N SER A 35 3.90 -15.69 -17.61
CA SER A 35 5.36 -15.69 -17.85
C SER A 35 5.92 -14.28 -17.98
N ILE A 36 7.20 -14.16 -17.64
CA ILE A 36 8.01 -12.94 -17.79
C ILE A 36 9.31 -13.36 -18.46
N GLY A 37 9.74 -12.63 -19.46
CA GLY A 37 10.96 -12.96 -20.21
C GLY A 37 11.29 -11.98 -21.32
N ARG A 38 12.20 -12.40 -22.21
CA ARG A 38 12.56 -11.62 -23.39
C ARG A 38 11.91 -12.20 -24.64
N GLY A 39 11.37 -11.30 -25.47
CA GLY A 39 10.81 -11.65 -26.77
C GLY A 39 9.68 -12.68 -26.70
N LEU A 40 8.87 -12.64 -25.61
CA LEU A 40 7.73 -13.53 -25.49
C LEU A 40 6.71 -13.26 -26.60
N ASP A 41 6.08 -14.33 -27.09
CA ASP A 41 5.02 -14.30 -28.07
C ASP A 41 3.89 -15.23 -27.63
N THR A 42 2.71 -14.99 -28.14
CA THR A 42 1.51 -15.81 -27.89
C THR A 42 1.08 -16.57 -29.13
N ASP A 43 1.93 -16.68 -30.16
CA ASP A 43 1.62 -17.30 -31.47
C ASP A 43 0.32 -16.73 -32.10
N GLY A 44 0.08 -15.43 -31.88
CA GLY A 44 -1.11 -14.74 -32.35
C GLY A 44 -2.36 -14.91 -31.51
N HIS A 45 -2.30 -15.62 -30.39
CA HIS A 45 -3.43 -15.93 -29.51
C HIS A 45 -3.65 -14.92 -28.35
N ALA A 46 -3.06 -13.71 -28.41
CA ALA A 46 -3.37 -12.66 -27.44
C ALA A 46 -4.71 -11.98 -27.77
N ASP A 47 -5.56 -11.85 -26.77
CA ASP A 47 -6.79 -11.03 -26.85
C ASP A 47 -6.45 -9.54 -26.80
N VAL A 48 -5.44 -9.18 -26.00
CA VAL A 48 -4.95 -7.83 -25.78
C VAL A 48 -3.44 -7.81 -26.00
N ILE A 49 -2.95 -6.80 -26.73
CA ILE A 49 -1.51 -6.53 -26.88
C ILE A 49 -1.27 -5.09 -26.43
N ILE A 50 -0.34 -4.91 -25.50
CA ILE A 50 0.10 -3.62 -25.01
C ILE A 50 1.56 -3.44 -25.40
N ASP A 51 1.87 -2.34 -26.10
CA ASP A 51 3.24 -1.89 -26.30
C ASP A 51 3.60 -0.90 -25.18
N ALA A 52 4.58 -1.24 -24.37
CA ALA A 52 5.07 -0.37 -23.30
C ALA A 52 6.00 0.74 -23.79
N HIS A 53 6.40 0.75 -25.07
CA HIS A 53 7.24 1.79 -25.71
C HIS A 53 8.52 2.13 -24.93
N GLY A 54 9.18 1.13 -24.32
CA GLY A 54 10.41 1.31 -23.57
C GLY A 54 10.24 1.96 -22.18
N THR A 55 9.02 2.01 -21.66
CA THR A 55 8.71 2.54 -20.33
C THR A 55 9.10 1.57 -19.22
N THR A 56 8.89 1.97 -17.97
CA THR A 56 9.11 1.14 -16.79
C THR A 56 7.81 0.47 -16.35
N VAL A 57 7.84 -0.84 -16.15
CA VAL A 57 6.73 -1.60 -15.56
C VAL A 57 7.08 -1.94 -14.12
N ILE A 58 6.16 -1.65 -13.20
CA ILE A 58 6.26 -1.97 -11.78
C ILE A 58 5.01 -2.70 -11.30
N PRO A 59 5.04 -3.42 -10.17
CA PRO A 59 3.80 -3.88 -9.54
C PRO A 59 2.89 -2.70 -9.21
N GLY A 60 1.59 -2.92 -9.19
CA GLY A 60 0.64 -1.95 -8.66
C GLY A 60 0.98 -1.58 -7.22
N LEU A 61 0.96 -0.29 -6.91
CA LEU A 61 1.30 0.20 -5.59
C LEU A 61 0.27 -0.25 -4.55
N ILE A 62 0.74 -0.52 -3.34
CA ILE A 62 -0.09 -0.93 -2.21
C ILE A 62 0.04 0.14 -1.14
N ASP A 63 -1.08 0.77 -0.81
CA ASP A 63 -1.15 1.68 0.33
C ASP A 63 -1.40 0.85 1.59
N SER A 64 -0.38 0.72 2.45
CA SER A 64 -0.47 -0.09 3.67
C SER A 64 -1.25 0.59 4.79
N HIS A 65 -1.54 1.89 4.67
CA HIS A 65 -2.15 2.68 5.72
C HIS A 65 -3.12 3.71 5.15
N ALA A 66 -4.37 3.30 4.96
CA ALA A 66 -5.43 4.18 4.50
C ALA A 66 -6.62 4.16 5.46
N HIS A 67 -7.42 5.22 5.41
CA HIS A 67 -8.66 5.32 6.19
C HIS A 67 -9.87 5.40 5.27
N PRO A 68 -10.21 4.33 4.52
CA PRO A 68 -11.40 4.27 3.71
C PRO A 68 -12.62 4.20 4.62
N VAL A 69 -13.29 5.32 4.84
CA VAL A 69 -14.39 5.44 5.80
C VAL A 69 -15.65 4.78 5.27
N PHE A 70 -16.20 3.84 6.06
CA PHE A 70 -17.51 3.26 5.82
C PHE A 70 -18.58 4.03 6.58
N GLY A 71 -19.67 4.38 5.89
CA GLY A 71 -20.78 5.09 6.51
C GLY A 71 -20.50 6.56 6.76
N ASP A 72 -19.55 7.17 6.04
CA ASP A 72 -19.43 8.61 6.02
C ASP A 72 -20.75 9.21 5.56
N TYR A 73 -21.29 10.12 6.37
CA TYR A 73 -22.55 10.83 6.07
C TYR A 73 -22.40 11.81 4.92
N THR A 74 -21.17 12.13 4.58
CA THR A 74 -20.93 12.84 3.34
C THR A 74 -21.24 11.95 2.16
N PRO A 75 -21.53 12.53 1.01
CA PRO A 75 -21.83 11.77 -0.18
C PRO A 75 -20.83 10.64 -0.32
N ARG A 76 -21.32 9.42 -0.43
CA ARG A 76 -20.54 8.23 -0.70
C ARG A 76 -19.52 8.44 -1.84
N GLN A 77 -19.78 9.41 -2.71
CA GLN A 77 -18.85 9.92 -3.71
C GLN A 77 -17.49 10.34 -3.17
N ARG A 78 -17.41 10.89 -1.96
CA ARG A 78 -16.09 11.29 -1.40
C ARG A 78 -15.18 10.09 -1.14
N THR A 79 -15.71 9.01 -0.59
CA THR A 79 -14.93 7.80 -0.39
C THR A 79 -14.57 7.17 -1.73
N LEU A 80 -15.52 7.13 -2.68
CA LEU A 80 -15.27 6.62 -4.03
C LEU A 80 -14.24 7.49 -4.76
N ASP A 81 -14.39 8.81 -4.72
CA ASP A 81 -13.47 9.75 -5.36
C ASP A 81 -12.06 9.64 -4.79
N PHE A 82 -11.90 9.46 -3.48
CA PHE A 82 -10.60 9.23 -2.85
C PHE A 82 -9.92 7.97 -3.37
N ILE A 83 -10.64 6.84 -3.35
CA ILE A 83 -10.10 5.55 -3.79
C ILE A 83 -9.80 5.58 -5.28
N GLU A 84 -10.72 6.08 -6.11
CA GLU A 84 -10.53 6.20 -7.55
C GLU A 84 -9.42 7.19 -7.91
N SER A 85 -9.30 8.30 -7.17
CA SER A 85 -8.17 9.23 -7.34
C SER A 85 -6.84 8.60 -6.99
N SER A 86 -6.80 7.72 -6.00
CA SER A 86 -5.57 7.00 -5.63
C SER A 86 -5.17 5.96 -6.68
N LEU A 87 -6.13 5.37 -7.41
CA LEU A 87 -5.84 4.54 -8.58
C LEU A 87 -5.06 5.34 -9.65
N HIS A 88 -5.41 6.61 -9.86
CA HIS A 88 -4.65 7.52 -10.70
C HIS A 88 -3.27 7.90 -10.13
N GLY A 89 -2.99 7.56 -8.87
CA GLY A 89 -1.68 7.56 -8.23
C GLY A 89 -0.95 6.22 -8.31
N GLY A 90 -1.48 5.23 -9.03
CA GLY A 90 -0.90 3.91 -9.17
C GLY A 90 -1.26 2.91 -8.05
N VAL A 91 -2.10 3.31 -7.10
CA VAL A 91 -2.51 2.43 -5.99
C VAL A 91 -3.58 1.47 -6.47
N THR A 92 -3.24 0.18 -6.52
CA THR A 92 -4.15 -0.91 -6.93
C THR A 92 -4.78 -1.63 -5.75
N THR A 93 -4.17 -1.51 -4.57
CA THR A 93 -4.66 -2.10 -3.32
C THR A 93 -4.51 -1.11 -2.17
N MET A 94 -5.55 -0.97 -1.35
CA MET A 94 -5.55 -0.21 -0.10
C MET A 94 -5.80 -1.13 1.07
N ILE A 95 -5.08 -0.88 2.17
CA ILE A 95 -5.25 -1.58 3.45
C ILE A 95 -5.75 -0.56 4.46
N SER A 96 -6.89 -0.85 5.10
CA SER A 96 -7.39 -0.01 6.17
C SER A 96 -6.54 -0.16 7.43
N ALA A 97 -6.11 0.96 7.98
CA ALA A 97 -5.47 1.01 9.30
C ALA A 97 -6.50 1.11 10.44
N GLY A 98 -7.77 1.18 10.11
CA GLY A 98 -8.87 1.27 11.07
C GLY A 98 -9.89 2.33 10.70
N GLU A 99 -11.02 2.32 11.40
CA GLU A 99 -12.09 3.29 11.23
C GLU A 99 -12.15 4.31 12.40
N PRO A 100 -11.00 4.90 12.86
CA PRO A 100 -10.99 5.85 13.96
C PRO A 100 -11.67 7.18 13.61
N HIS A 101 -11.76 7.49 12.32
CA HIS A 101 -12.30 8.74 11.79
C HIS A 101 -13.82 8.69 11.53
N ILE A 102 -14.46 7.53 11.73
CA ILE A 102 -15.93 7.43 11.59
C ILE A 102 -16.59 8.22 12.74
N PRO A 103 -17.38 9.25 12.45
CA PRO A 103 -18.15 9.96 13.45
C PRO A 103 -19.08 9.01 14.20
N GLY A 104 -19.02 9.03 15.53
CA GLY A 104 -19.86 8.14 16.34
C GLY A 104 -19.46 6.66 16.30
N ARG A 105 -18.20 6.34 16.01
CA ARG A 105 -17.67 4.98 16.08
C ARG A 105 -18.11 4.26 17.36
N PRO A 106 -18.74 3.07 17.26
CA PRO A 106 -19.10 2.28 18.43
C PRO A 106 -17.87 1.90 19.25
N ARG A 107 -17.96 1.99 20.56
CA ARG A 107 -16.89 1.55 21.49
C ARG A 107 -17.29 0.33 22.32
N ASP A 108 -18.57 -0.04 22.29
CA ASP A 108 -19.03 -1.29 22.85
C ASP A 108 -18.65 -2.47 21.95
N ILE A 109 -18.48 -3.64 22.55
CA ILE A 109 -17.98 -4.83 21.87
C ILE A 109 -18.87 -5.26 20.70
N VAL A 110 -20.20 -5.16 20.88
CA VAL A 110 -21.16 -5.58 19.85
C VAL A 110 -21.09 -4.65 18.64
N GLY A 111 -21.15 -3.34 18.88
CA GLY A 111 -21.09 -2.34 17.82
C GLY A 111 -19.75 -2.35 17.08
N LEU A 112 -18.64 -2.51 17.82
CA LEU A 112 -17.29 -2.62 17.25
C LEU A 112 -17.19 -3.81 16.27
N LYS A 113 -17.62 -5.01 16.69
CA LYS A 113 -17.60 -6.21 15.85
C LYS A 113 -18.50 -6.05 14.63
N ALA A 114 -19.74 -5.56 14.87
CA ALA A 114 -20.71 -5.35 13.79
C ALA A 114 -20.18 -4.41 12.71
N LEU A 115 -19.55 -3.30 13.11
CA LEU A 115 -18.92 -2.35 12.18
C LEU A 115 -17.80 -3.02 11.39
N ALA A 116 -16.84 -3.67 12.07
CA ALA A 116 -15.71 -4.33 11.41
C ALA A 116 -16.16 -5.37 10.37
N ILE A 117 -17.11 -6.23 10.73
CA ILE A 117 -17.66 -7.25 9.83
C ILE A 117 -18.39 -6.62 8.64
N ALA A 118 -19.23 -5.59 8.90
CA ALA A 118 -19.97 -4.93 7.83
C ALA A 118 -19.04 -4.29 6.81
N VAL A 119 -18.00 -3.59 7.28
CA VAL A 119 -17.00 -2.93 6.41
C VAL A 119 -16.18 -3.96 5.63
N ALA A 120 -15.68 -5.02 6.29
CA ALA A 120 -14.92 -6.07 5.63
C ALA A 120 -15.72 -6.70 4.48
N ARG A 121 -16.97 -7.08 4.72
CA ARG A 121 -17.84 -7.69 3.72
C ARG A 121 -18.24 -6.73 2.60
N SER A 122 -18.46 -5.45 2.93
CA SER A 122 -18.81 -4.44 1.93
C SER A 122 -17.71 -4.27 0.90
N TYR A 123 -16.46 -4.08 1.35
CA TYR A 123 -15.33 -3.91 0.45
C TYR A 123 -14.89 -5.21 -0.24
N ALA A 124 -15.15 -6.37 0.35
CA ALA A 124 -14.95 -7.65 -0.35
C ALA A 124 -15.85 -7.79 -1.60
N SER A 125 -17.04 -7.16 -1.56
CA SER A 125 -18.03 -7.22 -2.65
C SER A 125 -18.00 -5.99 -3.56
N PHE A 126 -17.28 -4.94 -3.21
CA PHE A 126 -17.25 -3.70 -3.94
C PHE A 126 -15.83 -3.13 -4.06
N ARG A 127 -15.41 -2.83 -5.29
CA ARG A 127 -14.10 -2.28 -5.64
C ARG A 127 -14.29 -0.94 -6.34
N PRO A 128 -14.20 0.19 -5.61
CA PRO A 128 -14.30 1.52 -6.23
C PRO A 128 -13.23 1.72 -7.30
N GLY A 129 -13.62 2.05 -8.54
CA GLY A 129 -12.70 2.18 -9.66
C GLY A 129 -11.93 0.89 -10.02
N GLY A 130 -12.26 -0.24 -9.40
CA GLY A 130 -11.54 -1.51 -9.53
C GLY A 130 -10.48 -1.76 -8.43
N VAL A 131 -10.17 -0.76 -7.60
CA VAL A 131 -9.19 -0.87 -6.51
C VAL A 131 -9.61 -1.93 -5.50
N LYS A 132 -8.66 -2.77 -5.12
CA LYS A 132 -8.84 -3.77 -4.05
C LYS A 132 -8.72 -3.07 -2.70
N VAL A 133 -9.76 -3.13 -1.88
CA VAL A 133 -9.74 -2.54 -0.54
C VAL A 133 -9.87 -3.64 0.51
N ARG A 134 -8.87 -3.77 1.37
CA ARG A 134 -8.98 -4.55 2.60
C ARG A 134 -9.34 -3.60 3.73
N ALA A 135 -10.52 -3.77 4.29
CA ALA A 135 -11.05 -2.90 5.33
C ALA A 135 -11.77 -3.71 6.43
N GLY A 136 -12.33 -3.01 7.40
CA GLY A 136 -12.93 -3.64 8.57
C GLY A 136 -11.89 -3.91 9.67
N ALA A 137 -10.96 -2.98 9.86
CA ALA A 137 -9.94 -3.05 10.89
C ALA A 137 -10.50 -2.45 12.21
N PRO A 138 -10.89 -3.27 13.21
CA PRO A 138 -11.44 -2.77 14.47
C PRO A 138 -10.38 -2.01 15.27
N ILE A 139 -10.76 -0.90 15.88
CA ILE A 139 -9.96 -0.24 16.90
C ILE A 139 -10.23 -0.93 18.23
N LEU A 140 -9.20 -1.50 18.84
CA LEU A 140 -9.34 -2.33 20.04
C LEU A 140 -9.83 -1.55 21.26
N GLU A 141 -10.77 -2.15 21.96
CA GLU A 141 -11.31 -1.65 23.23
C GLU A 141 -11.12 -2.71 24.32
N LEU A 142 -10.90 -2.27 25.57
CA LEU A 142 -10.82 -3.17 26.73
C LEU A 142 -12.12 -3.95 26.90
N GLY A 143 -12.00 -5.22 27.27
CA GLY A 143 -13.12 -6.14 27.43
C GLY A 143 -13.34 -7.10 26.26
N LEU A 144 -12.62 -6.92 25.14
CA LEU A 144 -12.54 -7.93 24.09
C LEU A 144 -11.89 -9.20 24.64
N VAL A 145 -12.39 -10.35 24.19
CA VAL A 145 -11.88 -11.69 24.51
C VAL A 145 -11.60 -12.47 23.23
N GLU A 146 -10.85 -13.56 23.31
CA GLU A 146 -10.46 -14.37 22.14
C GLU A 146 -11.65 -14.76 21.23
N ALA A 147 -12.81 -15.09 21.83
CA ALA A 147 -14.02 -15.44 21.09
C ALA A 147 -14.51 -14.30 20.16
N ASP A 148 -14.26 -13.05 20.52
CA ASP A 148 -14.63 -11.91 19.67
C ASP A 148 -13.78 -11.84 18.40
N PHE A 149 -12.49 -12.19 18.51
CA PHE A 149 -11.59 -12.28 17.36
C PHE A 149 -11.97 -13.44 16.45
N ALA A 150 -12.33 -14.59 17.02
CA ALA A 150 -12.86 -15.73 16.25
C ALA A 150 -14.12 -15.36 15.48
N GLU A 151 -15.07 -14.65 16.10
CA GLU A 151 -16.31 -14.20 15.47
C GLU A 151 -16.02 -13.17 14.33
N MET A 152 -15.17 -12.20 14.57
CA MET A 152 -14.77 -11.23 13.55
C MET A 152 -14.08 -11.91 12.36
N ALA A 153 -13.17 -12.85 12.61
CA ALA A 153 -12.48 -13.60 11.56
C ALA A 153 -13.47 -14.43 10.72
N ALA A 154 -14.42 -15.14 11.37
CA ALA A 154 -15.51 -15.85 10.68
C ALA A 154 -16.39 -14.88 9.87
N GLY A 155 -16.49 -13.63 10.30
CA GLY A 155 -17.15 -12.55 9.60
C GLY A 155 -16.38 -12.00 8.39
N GLY A 156 -15.12 -12.39 8.19
CA GLY A 156 -14.24 -11.94 7.10
C GLY A 156 -13.27 -10.83 7.48
N VAL A 157 -13.20 -10.44 8.76
CA VAL A 157 -12.21 -9.48 9.26
C VAL A 157 -10.83 -10.13 9.28
N CYS A 158 -9.86 -9.48 8.64
CA CYS A 158 -8.48 -9.97 8.57
C CYS A 158 -7.44 -8.93 9.05
N LEU A 159 -7.90 -7.85 9.63
CA LEU A 159 -7.07 -6.74 10.10
C LEU A 159 -7.45 -6.38 11.54
N ILE A 160 -6.49 -5.86 12.28
CA ILE A 160 -6.70 -5.10 13.51
C ILE A 160 -6.17 -3.70 13.23
N GLY A 161 -7.01 -2.70 13.44
CA GLY A 161 -6.68 -1.30 13.21
C GLY A 161 -5.69 -0.76 14.23
N GLU A 162 -5.39 0.51 14.13
CA GLU A 162 -4.37 1.16 14.96
C GLU A 162 -4.64 0.97 16.46
N ILE A 163 -3.97 -0.01 17.04
CA ILE A 163 -3.96 -0.21 18.49
C ILE A 163 -3.38 1.05 19.14
N GLY A 164 -4.01 1.54 20.21
CA GLY A 164 -3.62 2.79 20.86
C GLY A 164 -4.63 3.93 20.68
N LEU A 165 -5.50 3.87 19.68
CA LEU A 165 -6.55 4.88 19.43
C LEU A 165 -7.86 4.59 20.18
N GLY A 166 -8.04 3.38 20.69
CA GLY A 166 -9.14 2.99 21.58
C GLY A 166 -8.78 3.10 23.05
N SER A 167 -9.39 2.25 23.88
CA SER A 167 -9.05 2.12 25.30
C SER A 167 -7.83 1.23 25.56
N VAL A 168 -7.42 0.40 24.61
CA VAL A 168 -6.18 -0.41 24.65
C VAL A 168 -5.00 0.49 24.28
N LYS A 169 -4.13 0.81 25.25
CA LYS A 169 -3.07 1.83 25.10
C LYS A 169 -1.68 1.35 25.53
N THR A 170 -1.59 0.24 26.24
CA THR A 170 -0.33 -0.31 26.72
C THR A 170 0.05 -1.55 25.94
N GLY A 171 1.35 -1.88 25.90
CA GLY A 171 1.81 -3.14 25.32
C GLY A 171 1.21 -4.35 26.04
N ALA A 172 1.14 -4.30 27.36
CA ALA A 172 0.58 -5.38 28.18
C ALA A 172 -0.90 -5.66 27.88
N ASP A 173 -1.73 -4.60 27.68
CA ASP A 173 -3.14 -4.78 27.31
C ASP A 173 -3.28 -5.29 25.88
N ALA A 174 -2.40 -4.85 24.98
CA ALA A 174 -2.45 -5.21 23.56
C ALA A 174 -1.93 -6.62 23.26
N ALA A 175 -0.91 -7.09 23.95
CA ALA A 175 -0.23 -8.35 23.68
C ALA A 175 -1.17 -9.57 23.57
N PRO A 176 -2.10 -9.83 24.52
CA PRO A 176 -3.05 -10.94 24.37
C PRO A 176 -3.97 -10.76 23.16
N MET A 177 -4.43 -9.55 22.86
CA MET A 177 -5.33 -9.28 21.74
C MET A 177 -4.63 -9.43 20.39
N VAL A 178 -3.36 -9.02 20.28
CA VAL A 178 -2.52 -9.29 19.11
C VAL A 178 -2.33 -10.79 18.92
N ALA A 179 -2.07 -11.54 20.00
CA ALA A 179 -1.93 -13.00 19.92
C ALA A 179 -3.23 -13.68 19.47
N TRP A 180 -4.38 -13.26 20.00
CA TRP A 180 -5.69 -13.78 19.56
C TRP A 180 -5.98 -13.44 18.10
N GLY A 181 -5.74 -12.21 17.68
CA GLY A 181 -5.91 -11.82 16.27
C GLY A 181 -5.04 -12.66 15.35
N ARG A 182 -3.76 -12.81 15.68
CA ARG A 182 -2.82 -13.63 14.90
C ARG A 182 -3.23 -15.10 14.83
N ALA A 183 -3.74 -15.68 15.91
CA ALA A 183 -4.25 -17.04 15.93
C ALA A 183 -5.42 -17.25 14.94
N HIS A 184 -6.14 -16.18 14.62
CA HIS A 184 -7.25 -16.17 13.66
C HIS A 184 -6.87 -15.53 12.30
N GLY A 185 -5.57 -15.37 12.01
CA GLY A 185 -5.08 -14.88 10.71
C GLY A 185 -5.25 -13.38 10.47
N MET A 186 -5.44 -12.60 11.52
CA MET A 186 -5.50 -11.14 11.41
C MET A 186 -4.11 -10.52 11.47
N ILE A 187 -3.89 -9.44 10.74
CA ILE A 187 -2.70 -8.61 10.76
C ILE A 187 -2.97 -7.38 11.61
N SER A 188 -2.10 -7.12 12.58
CA SER A 188 -2.26 -6.05 13.56
C SER A 188 -1.32 -4.87 13.29
N THR A 189 -1.87 -3.65 13.36
CA THR A 189 -1.11 -2.40 13.30
C THR A 189 -1.17 -1.70 14.66
N PHE A 190 -0.01 -1.27 15.18
CA PHE A 190 0.07 -0.50 16.42
C PHE A 190 0.45 0.94 16.08
N HIS A 191 -0.41 1.88 16.49
CA HIS A 191 -0.15 3.32 16.37
C HIS A 191 1.13 3.69 17.11
N THR A 192 1.99 4.51 16.51
CA THR A 192 3.22 4.98 17.18
C THR A 192 3.33 6.50 17.13
N GLY A 193 4.12 7.05 18.06
CA GLY A 193 4.35 8.50 18.17
C GLY A 193 3.46 9.17 19.21
N GLY A 194 3.22 10.46 19.01
CA GLY A 194 2.43 11.27 19.95
C GLY A 194 0.92 11.09 19.83
N PRO A 195 0.14 11.72 20.73
CA PRO A 195 -1.30 11.71 20.64
C PRO A 195 -1.81 12.30 19.31
N SER A 196 -2.66 11.60 18.60
CA SER A 196 -3.26 12.04 17.33
C SER A 196 -4.74 12.35 17.42
N LEU A 197 -5.46 11.70 18.34
CA LEU A 197 -6.88 11.93 18.61
C LEU A 197 -7.09 12.33 20.06
N PRO A 198 -8.18 13.08 20.40
CA PRO A 198 -8.54 13.35 21.77
C PRO A 198 -8.65 12.07 22.60
N GLY A 199 -7.86 11.96 23.66
CA GLY A 199 -7.83 10.79 24.54
C GLY A 199 -6.87 9.67 24.11
N SER A 200 -6.19 9.76 22.97
CA SER A 200 -5.05 8.88 22.66
C SER A 200 -3.82 9.25 23.50
N GLY A 201 -2.89 8.31 23.68
CA GLY A 201 -1.62 8.50 24.38
C GLY A 201 -0.43 8.55 23.43
N ALA A 202 0.74 8.89 23.97
CA ALA A 202 2.00 8.68 23.26
C ALA A 202 2.40 7.21 23.38
N ILE A 203 2.82 6.60 22.27
CA ILE A 203 3.23 5.20 22.18
C ILE A 203 4.64 5.12 21.61
N GLY A 204 5.57 4.61 22.43
CA GLY A 204 6.98 4.43 22.08
C GLY A 204 7.30 2.99 21.72
N ALA A 205 8.57 2.75 21.39
CA ALA A 205 9.07 1.44 20.98
C ALA A 205 8.85 0.34 22.01
N GLU A 206 8.97 0.64 23.30
CA GLU A 206 8.79 -0.35 24.38
C GLU A 206 7.40 -1.00 24.34
N ALA A 207 6.33 -0.19 24.20
CA ALA A 207 4.97 -0.69 24.13
C ALA A 207 4.74 -1.53 22.86
N VAL A 208 5.32 -1.13 21.73
CA VAL A 208 5.25 -1.88 20.47
C VAL A 208 5.94 -3.23 20.61
N LEU A 209 7.15 -3.26 21.17
CA LEU A 209 7.91 -4.50 21.38
C LEU A 209 7.23 -5.44 22.36
N GLU A 210 6.62 -4.91 23.42
CA GLU A 210 5.83 -5.69 24.39
C GLU A 210 4.57 -6.30 23.75
N ALA A 211 3.85 -5.53 22.92
CA ALA A 211 2.65 -5.99 22.24
C ALA A 211 2.95 -6.97 21.10
N ALA A 212 4.14 -6.87 20.50
CA ALA A 212 4.59 -7.65 19.35
C ALA A 212 3.57 -7.69 18.17
N PRO A 213 3.08 -6.54 17.67
CA PRO A 213 2.18 -6.49 16.53
C PRO A 213 2.88 -6.93 15.24
N ASP A 214 2.13 -7.05 14.16
CA ASP A 214 2.71 -7.33 12.85
C ASP A 214 3.32 -6.07 12.23
N ILE A 215 2.77 -4.88 12.53
CA ILE A 215 3.19 -3.59 11.98
C ILE A 215 3.33 -2.56 13.11
N ALA A 216 4.50 -1.92 13.20
CA ALA A 216 4.66 -0.64 13.88
C ALA A 216 4.20 0.46 12.91
N GLY A 217 2.99 0.96 13.13
CA GLY A 217 2.33 1.91 12.25
C GLY A 217 3.04 3.26 12.26
N HIS A 218 3.17 3.90 11.10
CA HIS A 218 3.72 5.23 10.86
C HIS A 218 4.83 5.68 11.83
N ILE A 219 5.97 4.93 11.88
CA ILE A 219 7.08 5.25 12.80
C ILE A 219 7.66 6.66 12.58
N ASN A 220 7.42 7.26 11.41
CA ASN A 220 7.68 8.67 11.15
C ASN A 220 6.54 9.59 11.60
N GLY A 221 5.51 9.04 12.27
CA GLY A 221 4.41 9.73 12.91
C GLY A 221 3.42 10.39 11.97
N GLY A 222 2.28 10.75 12.54
CA GLY A 222 1.34 11.71 11.97
C GLY A 222 1.69 13.12 12.45
N THR A 223 1.03 13.59 13.52
CA THR A 223 1.27 14.92 14.09
C THR A 223 2.63 15.00 14.78
N THR A 224 3.06 13.94 15.46
CA THR A 224 4.37 13.84 16.12
C THR A 224 4.97 12.46 15.89
N SER A 225 6.19 12.44 15.36
CA SER A 225 6.94 11.21 15.11
C SER A 225 7.51 10.61 16.39
N LEU A 226 7.90 9.32 16.30
CA LEU A 226 8.74 8.71 17.32
C LEU A 226 10.07 9.49 17.47
N PRO A 227 10.64 9.54 18.69
CA PRO A 227 12.03 9.94 18.87
C PRO A 227 12.98 9.00 18.09
N GLU A 228 14.12 9.52 17.62
CA GLU A 228 15.10 8.72 16.85
C GLU A 228 15.55 7.47 17.60
N ARG A 229 15.75 7.57 18.93
CA ARG A 229 16.11 6.41 19.79
C ARG A 229 15.09 5.27 19.71
N ASP A 230 13.80 5.59 19.64
CA ASP A 230 12.73 4.59 19.59
C ASP A 230 12.71 3.92 18.20
N ILE A 231 12.95 4.70 17.15
CA ILE A 231 13.10 4.18 15.78
C ILE A 231 14.30 3.22 15.72
N GLU A 232 15.46 3.62 16.26
CA GLU A 232 16.66 2.78 16.33
C GLU A 232 16.39 1.50 17.13
N GLN A 233 15.65 1.59 18.24
CA GLN A 233 15.26 0.43 19.04
C GLN A 233 14.38 -0.55 18.25
N LEU A 234 13.38 -0.06 17.50
CA LEU A 234 12.53 -0.90 16.66
C LEU A 234 13.29 -1.52 15.49
N ILE A 235 14.23 -0.79 14.89
CA ILE A 235 15.09 -1.30 13.81
C ILE A 235 16.04 -2.38 14.34
N ALA A 236 16.67 -2.13 15.48
CA ALA A 236 17.65 -3.04 16.08
C ALA A 236 17.03 -4.31 16.68
N ALA A 237 15.74 -4.26 17.01
CA ALA A 237 15.05 -5.41 17.55
C ALA A 237 14.97 -6.54 16.51
N ASP A 238 15.47 -7.73 16.86
CA ASP A 238 15.38 -8.92 16.04
C ASP A 238 13.96 -9.50 16.08
N THR A 239 13.04 -8.81 15.42
CA THR A 239 11.63 -9.16 15.36
C THR A 239 11.14 -9.16 13.91
N GLY A 240 10.03 -9.86 13.67
CA GLY A 240 9.32 -9.81 12.37
C GLY A 240 8.44 -8.56 12.16
N ILE A 241 8.42 -7.62 13.11
CA ILE A 241 7.56 -6.43 13.06
C ILE A 241 7.94 -5.57 11.86
N ALA A 242 6.98 -5.28 10.99
CA ALA A 242 7.16 -4.37 9.87
C ALA A 242 7.24 -2.91 10.38
N LEU A 243 8.07 -2.11 9.72
CA LEU A 243 8.32 -0.72 10.04
C LEU A 243 7.63 0.14 8.98
N GLU A 244 6.53 0.76 9.34
CA GLU A 244 5.74 1.51 8.36
C GLU A 244 6.15 2.97 8.32
N LEU A 245 6.42 3.47 7.10
CA LEU A 245 6.62 4.88 6.81
C LEU A 245 5.41 5.39 6.03
N VAL A 246 4.89 6.57 6.41
CA VAL A 246 3.72 7.14 5.75
C VAL A 246 4.00 8.52 5.17
N HIS A 247 3.28 8.85 4.08
CA HIS A 247 3.43 10.15 3.41
C HIS A 247 2.97 11.31 4.32
N CYS A 248 1.85 11.13 5.03
CA CYS A 248 1.31 12.17 5.92
C CYS A 248 2.10 12.35 7.21
N GLY A 249 3.14 11.55 7.43
CA GLY A 249 4.05 11.64 8.55
C GLY A 249 5.14 12.72 8.36
N ASN A 250 6.07 12.76 9.32
CA ASN A 250 7.21 13.67 9.29
C ASN A 250 8.24 13.22 8.25
N GLY A 251 8.45 14.02 7.19
CA GLY A 251 9.38 13.69 6.11
C GLY A 251 10.84 13.59 6.56
N ARG A 252 11.30 14.45 7.51
CA ARG A 252 12.66 14.33 8.06
C ARG A 252 12.86 13.02 8.79
N THR A 253 11.89 12.63 9.61
CA THR A 253 11.95 11.38 10.37
C THR A 253 11.88 10.17 9.44
N ALA A 254 11.11 10.25 8.34
CA ALA A 254 11.12 9.20 7.31
C ALA A 254 12.51 8.98 6.72
N LEU A 255 13.26 10.08 6.44
CA LEU A 255 14.65 9.99 5.96
C LEU A 255 15.60 9.40 6.99
N VAL A 256 15.44 9.73 8.26
CA VAL A 256 16.23 9.11 9.35
C VAL A 256 15.95 7.61 9.40
N ALA A 257 14.68 7.23 9.46
CA ALA A 257 14.27 5.84 9.58
C ALA A 257 14.75 4.98 8.41
N ILE A 258 14.59 5.47 7.16
CA ILE A 258 14.99 4.70 5.97
C ILE A 258 16.51 4.51 5.91
N ARG A 259 17.30 5.53 6.26
CA ARG A 259 18.77 5.42 6.31
C ARG A 259 19.23 4.43 7.37
N ARG A 260 18.66 4.51 8.59
CA ARG A 260 18.97 3.56 9.67
C ARG A 260 18.58 2.13 9.29
N ALA A 261 17.42 1.94 8.64
CA ALA A 261 17.01 0.63 8.14
C ALA A 261 17.97 0.10 7.07
N ALA A 262 18.46 0.95 6.17
CA ALA A 262 19.44 0.57 5.15
C ALA A 262 20.78 0.18 5.78
N GLU A 263 21.31 1.01 6.70
CA GLU A 263 22.56 0.76 7.41
C GLU A 263 22.53 -0.56 8.21
N SER A 264 21.37 -0.91 8.75
CA SER A 264 21.16 -2.10 9.59
C SER A 264 20.71 -3.35 8.79
N GLY A 265 20.56 -3.26 7.46
CA GLY A 265 20.03 -4.34 6.64
C GLY A 265 18.54 -4.66 6.87
N ALA A 266 17.79 -3.74 7.46
CA ALA A 266 16.38 -3.95 7.84
C ALA A 266 15.38 -3.51 6.77
N LEU A 267 15.81 -3.13 5.56
CA LEU A 267 14.94 -2.65 4.49
C LEU A 267 13.82 -3.65 4.13
N ALA A 268 14.06 -4.94 4.27
CA ALA A 268 13.04 -5.95 4.05
C ALA A 268 11.83 -5.83 5.01
N ARG A 269 11.99 -5.16 6.15
CA ARG A 269 10.92 -4.90 7.12
C ARG A 269 10.18 -3.59 6.86
N VAL A 270 10.70 -2.70 6.00
CA VAL A 270 10.08 -1.41 5.73
C VAL A 270 8.93 -1.57 4.74
N ILE A 271 7.78 -0.96 5.04
CA ILE A 271 6.60 -0.87 4.18
C ILE A 271 6.15 0.58 4.08
N LEU A 272 5.39 0.92 3.02
CA LEU A 272 4.96 2.28 2.77
C LEU A 272 3.44 2.42 2.81
N GLY A 273 2.97 3.46 3.49
CA GLY A 273 1.58 3.87 3.56
C GLY A 273 1.39 5.36 3.29
N ASN A 274 0.14 5.79 3.21
CA ASN A 274 -0.19 7.19 3.01
C ASN A 274 -0.61 7.87 4.31
N ASP A 275 -1.38 7.19 5.16
CA ASP A 275 -2.09 7.73 6.32
C ASP A 275 -3.08 8.85 5.91
N ALA A 276 -3.90 8.53 4.91
CA ALA A 276 -4.93 9.42 4.38
C ALA A 276 -6.26 8.67 4.13
N PRO A 277 -7.39 9.37 4.16
CA PRO A 277 -7.58 10.74 4.66
C PRO A 277 -7.26 10.86 6.15
N SER A 278 -6.55 11.91 6.51
CA SER A 278 -6.19 12.21 7.90
C SER A 278 -6.33 13.72 8.15
N GLY A 279 -5.81 14.21 9.29
CA GLY A 279 -5.74 15.64 9.57
C GLY A 279 -4.98 16.47 8.53
N THR A 280 -4.16 15.84 7.70
CA THR A 280 -3.46 16.47 6.57
C THR A 280 -4.27 16.51 5.28
N GLY A 281 -5.46 15.88 5.25
CA GLY A 281 -6.39 15.85 4.12
C GLY A 281 -6.32 14.58 3.27
N VAL A 282 -6.77 14.71 2.02
CA VAL A 282 -6.80 13.63 1.02
C VAL A 282 -5.61 13.79 0.08
N VAL A 283 -4.74 12.79 -0.01
CA VAL A 283 -3.50 12.84 -0.83
C VAL A 283 -3.42 11.61 -1.74
N PRO A 284 -4.09 11.62 -2.90
CA PRO A 284 -4.12 10.46 -3.80
C PRO A 284 -2.75 10.04 -4.34
N LEU A 285 -1.80 10.98 -4.44
CA LEU A 285 -0.43 10.70 -4.89
C LEU A 285 0.54 10.43 -3.73
N GLY A 286 0.05 10.18 -2.51
CA GLY A 286 0.90 10.09 -1.32
C GLY A 286 1.99 9.03 -1.43
N ILE A 287 1.67 7.83 -1.92
CA ILE A 287 2.66 6.76 -2.11
C ILE A 287 3.75 7.18 -3.10
N LEU A 288 3.39 7.74 -4.28
CA LEU A 288 4.38 8.23 -5.25
C LEU A 288 5.25 9.35 -4.67
N ARG A 289 4.65 10.27 -3.88
CA ARG A 289 5.39 11.36 -3.23
C ARG A 289 6.38 10.83 -2.21
N LEU A 290 5.95 9.86 -1.39
CA LEU A 290 6.84 9.22 -0.42
C LEU A 290 7.97 8.48 -1.12
N MET A 291 7.67 7.73 -2.20
CA MET A 291 8.68 7.05 -3.01
C MET A 291 9.72 8.03 -3.56
N ALA A 292 9.29 9.13 -4.18
CA ALA A 292 10.19 10.15 -4.71
C ALA A 292 11.03 10.80 -3.59
N HIS A 293 10.44 11.06 -2.43
CA HIS A 293 11.13 11.61 -1.27
C HIS A 293 12.23 10.66 -0.75
N LEU A 294 11.92 9.38 -0.61
CA LEU A 294 12.87 8.37 -0.13
C LEU A 294 13.98 8.09 -1.16
N ALA A 295 13.64 7.97 -2.44
CA ALA A 295 14.61 7.70 -3.50
C ALA A 295 15.57 8.89 -3.71
N SER A 296 15.07 10.13 -3.69
CA SER A 296 15.89 11.31 -3.94
C SER A 296 16.75 11.73 -2.76
N LEU A 297 16.28 11.52 -1.53
CA LEU A 297 16.92 12.04 -0.32
C LEU A 297 17.28 10.97 0.72
N GLY A 298 16.72 9.79 0.61
CA GLY A 298 16.85 8.73 1.63
C GLY A 298 18.13 7.90 1.52
N GLY A 299 18.83 7.94 0.39
CA GLY A 299 20.05 7.14 0.17
C GLY A 299 19.75 5.68 -0.20
N VAL A 300 18.54 5.39 -0.67
CA VAL A 300 18.11 4.07 -1.18
C VAL A 300 17.78 4.17 -2.66
N THR A 301 17.98 3.08 -3.40
CA THR A 301 17.73 3.10 -4.84
C THR A 301 16.23 3.14 -5.18
N PRO A 302 15.82 3.72 -6.31
CA PRO A 302 14.41 3.85 -6.65
C PRO A 302 13.72 2.50 -6.83
N GLU A 303 14.38 1.48 -7.39
CA GLU A 303 13.83 0.12 -7.49
C GLU A 303 13.61 -0.52 -6.12
N THR A 304 14.50 -0.26 -5.16
CA THR A 304 14.29 -0.67 -3.76
C THR A 304 13.03 -0.02 -3.19
N VAL A 305 12.88 1.30 -3.37
CA VAL A 305 11.70 2.02 -2.87
C VAL A 305 10.40 1.50 -3.47
N VAL A 306 10.40 1.12 -4.75
CA VAL A 306 9.25 0.42 -5.36
C VAL A 306 8.94 -0.88 -4.61
N CYS A 307 9.96 -1.68 -4.26
CA CYS A 307 9.77 -2.92 -3.51
C CYS A 307 9.17 -2.68 -2.11
N LEU A 308 9.53 -1.56 -1.44
CA LEU A 308 8.94 -1.18 -0.15
C LEU A 308 7.43 -0.91 -0.29
N ALA A 309 7.02 -0.23 -1.36
CA ALA A 309 5.62 0.13 -1.64
C ALA A 309 4.80 -1.03 -2.25
N THR A 310 5.41 -2.16 -2.56
CA THR A 310 4.77 -3.26 -3.28
C THR A 310 5.03 -4.61 -2.61
N GLY A 311 6.10 -5.30 -2.92
CA GLY A 311 6.37 -6.67 -2.45
C GLY A 311 6.54 -6.79 -0.95
N ASN A 312 7.18 -5.82 -0.28
CA ASN A 312 7.29 -5.85 1.18
C ASN A 312 5.92 -5.75 1.84
N THR A 313 5.10 -4.78 1.40
CA THR A 313 3.72 -4.61 1.89
C THR A 313 2.87 -5.85 1.57
N ALA A 314 2.99 -6.38 0.35
CA ALA A 314 2.29 -7.59 -0.05
C ALA A 314 2.64 -8.81 0.83
N ARG A 315 3.91 -8.95 1.19
CA ARG A 315 4.39 -10.04 2.07
C ARG A 315 3.78 -9.93 3.47
N VAL A 316 3.79 -8.73 4.06
CA VAL A 316 3.21 -8.49 5.40
C VAL A 316 1.73 -8.83 5.41
N HIS A 317 1.00 -8.43 4.38
CA HIS A 317 -0.46 -8.64 4.29
C HIS A 317 -0.87 -9.93 3.58
N GLY A 318 0.06 -10.81 3.18
CA GLY A 318 -0.24 -12.06 2.51
C GLY A 318 -1.00 -11.88 1.18
N LEU A 319 -0.65 -10.86 0.38
CA LEU A 319 -1.33 -10.57 -0.88
C LEU A 319 -0.79 -11.42 -2.03
N SER A 320 -1.64 -11.70 -3.01
CA SER A 320 -1.24 -12.34 -4.28
C SER A 320 -0.66 -11.36 -5.30
N SER A 321 -0.80 -10.04 -5.09
CA SER A 321 -0.22 -8.94 -5.88
C SER A 321 1.10 -8.43 -5.27
N GLY A 322 1.63 -7.34 -5.83
CA GLY A 322 2.80 -6.63 -5.29
C GLY A 322 4.16 -7.21 -5.68
N VAL A 323 4.20 -8.41 -6.26
CA VAL A 323 5.41 -9.00 -6.87
C VAL A 323 5.07 -9.51 -8.25
N LEU A 324 5.90 -9.16 -9.25
CA LEU A 324 5.76 -9.64 -10.63
C LEU A 324 6.48 -10.99 -10.76
N ALA A 325 5.69 -12.06 -10.69
CA ALA A 325 6.17 -13.43 -10.85
C ALA A 325 5.06 -14.32 -11.39
N PRO A 326 5.37 -15.43 -12.08
CA PRO A 326 4.36 -16.37 -12.54
C PRO A 326 3.41 -16.82 -11.43
N GLY A 327 2.10 -16.88 -11.74
CA GLY A 327 1.03 -17.24 -10.81
C GLY A 327 0.51 -16.10 -9.92
N ARG A 328 1.20 -14.96 -9.85
CA ARG A 328 0.78 -13.78 -9.08
C ARG A 328 -0.30 -12.99 -9.84
N ALA A 329 -1.10 -12.23 -9.10
CA ALA A 329 -2.09 -11.33 -9.70
C ALA A 329 -1.42 -10.26 -10.54
N ALA A 330 -1.96 -10.01 -11.73
CA ALA A 330 -1.43 -9.02 -12.66
C ALA A 330 -1.96 -7.61 -12.34
N ASP A 331 -1.55 -7.09 -11.17
CA ASP A 331 -1.74 -5.70 -10.77
C ASP A 331 -0.44 -4.95 -11.10
N LEU A 332 -0.51 -4.04 -12.07
CA LEU A 332 0.66 -3.40 -12.68
C LEU A 332 0.47 -1.90 -12.83
N CYS A 333 1.56 -1.14 -12.75
CA CYS A 333 1.65 0.23 -13.24
C CYS A 333 2.72 0.33 -14.32
N ILE A 334 2.38 0.97 -15.43
CA ILE A 334 3.32 1.35 -16.48
C ILE A 334 3.58 2.85 -16.31
N ILE A 335 4.82 3.20 -16.04
CA ILE A 335 5.24 4.55 -15.66
C ILE A 335 6.44 5.00 -16.48
N ASP A 336 6.60 6.31 -16.64
CA ASP A 336 7.80 6.88 -17.28
C ASP A 336 8.19 8.21 -16.62
N ALA A 337 9.36 8.73 -16.98
CA ALA A 337 9.71 10.09 -16.62
C ALA A 337 8.60 11.05 -17.08
N PRO A 338 8.20 12.02 -16.24
CA PRO A 338 7.16 12.97 -16.64
C PRO A 338 7.68 13.92 -17.73
N VAL A 339 6.81 14.39 -18.60
CA VAL A 339 7.15 15.40 -19.59
C VAL A 339 7.74 16.62 -18.89
N GLY A 340 8.92 17.05 -19.32
CA GLY A 340 9.66 18.18 -18.77
C GLY A 340 10.67 17.82 -17.69
N SER A 341 10.72 16.56 -17.22
CA SER A 341 11.81 16.08 -16.37
C SER A 341 13.13 16.02 -17.15
N VAL A 342 14.24 16.14 -16.43
CA VAL A 342 15.59 15.89 -16.96
C VAL A 342 15.90 14.38 -17.03
N ALA A 343 15.10 13.57 -16.36
CA ALA A 343 15.26 12.12 -16.31
C ALA A 343 14.82 11.45 -17.63
N GLY A 344 15.50 10.38 -18.00
CA GLY A 344 15.17 9.55 -19.16
C GLY A 344 14.25 8.37 -18.86
N THR A 345 14.08 8.01 -17.58
CA THR A 345 13.25 6.88 -17.12
C THR A 345 12.48 7.22 -15.84
N ALA A 346 11.49 6.41 -15.51
CA ALA A 346 10.72 6.59 -14.28
C ALA A 346 11.58 6.43 -13.02
N LEU A 347 12.52 5.48 -13.02
CA LEU A 347 13.41 5.26 -11.86
C LEU A 347 14.37 6.43 -11.68
N GLU A 348 14.89 6.97 -12.77
CA GLU A 348 15.73 8.17 -12.73
C GLU A 348 14.92 9.38 -12.25
N ALA A 349 13.67 9.55 -12.68
CA ALA A 349 12.77 10.60 -12.20
C ALA A 349 12.58 10.54 -10.68
N LEU A 350 12.35 9.36 -10.11
CA LEU A 350 12.28 9.18 -8.65
C LEU A 350 13.58 9.62 -7.95
N THR A 351 14.74 9.32 -8.55
CA THR A 351 16.05 9.73 -8.01
C THR A 351 16.22 11.26 -8.01
N HIS A 352 15.64 11.95 -8.99
CA HIS A 352 15.62 13.42 -9.04
C HIS A 352 14.53 14.05 -8.16
N GLY A 353 13.63 13.25 -7.57
CA GLY A 353 12.49 13.71 -6.78
C GLY A 353 11.28 14.10 -7.63
N ASP A 354 11.31 13.83 -8.94
CA ASP A 354 10.18 14.01 -9.82
C ASP A 354 9.18 12.84 -9.66
N LEU A 355 7.89 13.15 -9.71
CA LEU A 355 6.85 12.11 -9.69
C LEU A 355 6.70 11.51 -11.09
N PRO A 356 6.90 10.19 -11.26
CA PRO A 356 6.70 9.56 -12.55
C PRO A 356 5.31 9.81 -13.11
N GLY A 357 5.23 9.98 -14.43
CA GLY A 357 3.97 9.98 -15.15
C GLY A 357 3.41 8.57 -15.23
N ILE A 358 2.15 8.37 -14.84
CA ILE A 358 1.48 7.08 -14.98
C ILE A 358 0.84 7.01 -16.36
N SER A 359 1.37 6.11 -17.17
CA SER A 359 0.89 5.82 -18.51
C SER A 359 -0.31 4.86 -18.49
N MET A 360 -0.24 3.80 -17.67
CA MET A 360 -1.30 2.79 -17.61
C MET A 360 -1.33 2.12 -16.24
N VAL A 361 -2.54 1.73 -15.79
CA VAL A 361 -2.72 0.89 -14.59
C VAL A 361 -3.60 -0.29 -14.94
N LEU A 362 -3.14 -1.49 -14.56
CA LEU A 362 -3.89 -2.73 -14.69
C LEU A 362 -4.18 -3.32 -13.32
N ILE A 363 -5.38 -3.88 -13.14
CA ILE A 363 -5.75 -4.70 -11.97
C ILE A 363 -6.34 -6.01 -12.50
N ASP A 364 -5.85 -7.13 -11.95
CA ASP A 364 -6.21 -8.48 -12.44
C ASP A 364 -6.10 -8.58 -13.97
N GLY A 365 -5.07 -7.97 -14.55
CA GLY A 365 -4.79 -7.96 -16.00
C GLY A 365 -5.70 -7.07 -16.85
N ALA A 366 -6.72 -6.45 -16.26
CA ALA A 366 -7.59 -5.53 -16.97
C ALA A 366 -7.05 -4.09 -16.90
N VAL A 367 -6.98 -3.41 -18.05
CA VAL A 367 -6.58 -2.00 -18.12
C VAL A 367 -7.69 -1.13 -17.55
N LEU A 368 -7.44 -0.47 -16.42
CA LEU A 368 -8.39 0.43 -15.77
C LEU A 368 -8.08 1.90 -16.06
N ILE A 369 -6.81 2.25 -16.19
CA ILE A 369 -6.34 3.60 -16.52
C ILE A 369 -5.46 3.51 -17.76
N GLY A 370 -5.79 4.25 -18.81
CA GLY A 370 -4.95 4.43 -20.00
C GLY A 370 -4.13 5.72 -19.98
N ARG A 371 -4.36 6.59 -18.99
CA ARG A 371 -3.60 7.81 -18.70
C ARG A 371 -4.07 8.37 -17.37
N SER A 372 -3.14 8.65 -16.47
CA SER A 372 -3.51 9.29 -15.20
C SER A 372 -3.93 10.74 -15.41
N ARG A 373 -4.99 11.15 -14.70
CA ARG A 373 -5.41 12.55 -14.59
C ARG A 373 -4.70 13.31 -13.45
N ASN A 374 -4.02 12.58 -12.55
CA ASN A 374 -3.44 13.14 -11.32
C ASN A 374 -1.92 13.31 -11.39
N THR A 375 -1.25 12.69 -12.37
CA THR A 375 0.20 12.86 -12.60
C THR A 375 0.44 13.72 -13.84
N ALA A 376 1.62 14.33 -13.94
CA ALA A 376 2.07 14.87 -15.21
C ALA A 376 2.06 13.75 -16.28
N PRO A 377 1.87 14.08 -17.56
CA PRO A 377 1.94 13.08 -18.62
C PRO A 377 3.29 12.35 -18.61
N ALA A 378 3.29 11.05 -18.80
CA ALA A 378 4.49 10.27 -19.05
C ALA A 378 5.15 10.72 -20.37
N GLY A 379 6.47 10.74 -20.42
CA GLY A 379 7.23 11.12 -21.61
C GLY A 379 6.99 10.15 -22.76
N ARG A 380 6.92 8.86 -22.45
CA ARG A 380 6.48 7.78 -23.35
C ARG A 380 5.20 7.17 -22.79
N MET A 381 4.24 6.90 -23.67
CA MET A 381 2.94 6.34 -23.29
C MET A 381 2.85 4.90 -23.80
N ALA A 382 2.46 3.99 -22.93
CA ALA A 382 2.05 2.65 -23.34
C ALA A 382 0.76 2.72 -24.15
N GLU A 383 0.61 1.83 -25.10
CA GLU A 383 -0.53 1.80 -26.02
C GLU A 383 -1.13 0.39 -26.11
N VAL A 384 -2.47 0.31 -26.11
CA VAL A 384 -3.17 -0.93 -26.48
C VAL A 384 -3.23 -1.02 -28.00
N VAL A 385 -2.31 -1.80 -28.58
CA VAL A 385 -2.21 -1.96 -30.03
C VAL A 385 -3.20 -3.00 -30.57
N ARG A 386 -3.72 -3.87 -29.72
CA ARG A 386 -4.79 -4.82 -30.02
C ARG A 386 -5.66 -5.03 -28.77
N GLY A 387 -6.96 -4.99 -28.91
CA GLY A 387 -7.91 -5.21 -27.81
C GLY A 387 -9.01 -4.15 -27.76
N PRO A 388 -9.86 -4.18 -26.74
CA PRO A 388 -10.86 -3.14 -26.54
C PRO A 388 -10.18 -1.80 -26.27
N SER A 389 -10.67 -0.74 -26.89
CA SER A 389 -10.20 0.62 -26.61
C SER A 389 -10.45 0.96 -25.15
N VAL A 390 -9.41 1.40 -24.45
CA VAL A 390 -9.55 1.96 -23.10
C VAL A 390 -10.24 3.31 -23.28
N THR A 391 -11.52 3.38 -22.99
CA THR A 391 -12.20 4.68 -22.87
C THR A 391 -11.60 5.36 -21.65
N GLY A 392 -10.63 6.24 -21.89
CA GLY A 392 -10.10 7.10 -20.83
C GLY A 392 -11.28 7.76 -20.12
N GLY A 393 -11.34 7.65 -18.81
CA GLY A 393 -12.29 8.38 -17.99
C GLY A 393 -12.20 9.86 -18.36
N GLY A 394 -13.04 10.27 -19.27
CA GLY A 394 -13.17 11.65 -19.70
C GLY A 394 -13.96 12.41 -18.67
N HIS A 395 -13.48 13.54 -18.36
CA HIS A 395 -13.93 14.77 -17.73
C HIS A 395 -13.35 15.05 -16.37
#